data_7cba19f633d419f1d91168d48a8b6072
#
_entry.id   7cba19f633d419f1d91168d48a8b6072
#
_cell.length_a   1.000
_cell.length_b   1.000
_cell.length_c   1.000
_cell.angle_alpha   90.00
_cell.angle_beta   90.00
_cell.angle_gamma   90.00
#
_symmetry.space_group_name_H-M   'P 1'
#
loop_
_entity.id
_entity.type
_entity.pdbx_description
1 polymer ?
#
loop_
_entity_poly.entity_id
_entity_poly.type
_entity_poly.pdbx_seq_one_letter_code
_entity_poly.pdbx_strand_id
1 'polypeptide(L)'
;MSLAPCDIAVVGAGAIGAACAYFAARAGHRVTVVERAQVASGTSSACEGNILVSDKEPGPELDLAVYSQHVWLNELAEHNGLWEYEAKGGVVVAATESGRAGLRELTEHQRALGIAVDDADPAALGELEPHLNPTITAGAYYPHDAQVQPMLLVAHLLRLARALGARVLTGTQVVGFLRRGDRVVGVRTSAGDLAAGSVLNAAGTWAASLAGLANVSVPVLPRRGFVLVTEPLPITVRHKVYAAEYVADVGSSDAGLQSSPVVEGTPAGTVLIGSTRERVGYDRTFSVDATARLARGALALFPVLARVHVMRSYLGFRPYSPDHLPIIGPDPRAPGLWHACGHEGAGIGLSVGTGALLGQALSGTTTALDLAPFAPERFPAGR
;
A
#
# COMPACT_ATOMS: atom_id res chain seq x y z
N MET A 1 16.82 -16.43 -26.01
CA MET A 1 15.46 -16.89 -26.42
C MET A 1 14.55 -15.69 -26.39
N SER A 2 13.50 -15.62 -27.23
CA SER A 2 12.49 -14.58 -27.20
C SER A 2 11.21 -15.14 -26.57
N LEU A 3 10.65 -14.40 -25.63
CA LEU A 3 9.37 -14.71 -25.04
C LEU A 3 8.23 -14.22 -25.96
N ALA A 4 7.04 -14.81 -25.84
CA ALA A 4 5.90 -14.36 -26.63
C ALA A 4 5.54 -12.89 -26.27
N PRO A 5 5.36 -12.00 -27.28
CA PRO A 5 5.15 -10.57 -27.04
C PRO A 5 3.81 -10.28 -26.33
N CYS A 6 3.72 -9.10 -25.75
CA CYS A 6 2.51 -8.61 -25.10
C CYS A 6 2.28 -7.12 -25.41
N ASP A 7 1.12 -6.59 -25.04
CA ASP A 7 0.82 -5.16 -25.15
C ASP A 7 1.43 -4.42 -23.97
N ILE A 8 1.34 -5.02 -22.77
CA ILE A 8 1.83 -4.43 -21.53
C ILE A 8 2.66 -5.47 -20.77
N ALA A 9 3.93 -5.13 -20.47
CA ALA A 9 4.77 -5.87 -19.55
C ALA A 9 4.75 -5.19 -18.17
N VAL A 10 4.22 -5.86 -17.16
CA VAL A 10 4.19 -5.37 -15.76
C VAL A 10 5.37 -5.97 -15.01
N VAL A 11 6.25 -5.13 -14.46
CA VAL A 11 7.44 -5.57 -13.71
C VAL A 11 7.16 -5.47 -12.21
N GLY A 12 6.99 -6.62 -11.58
CA GLY A 12 6.63 -6.79 -10.18
C GLY A 12 5.25 -7.42 -9.99
N ALA A 13 5.16 -8.46 -9.15
CA ALA A 13 3.94 -9.18 -8.79
C ALA A 13 3.51 -8.93 -7.34
N GLY A 14 3.67 -7.69 -6.84
CA GLY A 14 3.07 -7.19 -5.60
C GLY A 14 1.64 -6.69 -5.85
N ALA A 15 1.01 -6.07 -4.83
CA ALA A 15 -0.38 -5.60 -4.90
C ALA A 15 -0.61 -4.63 -6.07
N ILE A 16 0.28 -3.66 -6.25
CA ILE A 16 0.19 -2.68 -7.33
C ILE A 16 0.28 -3.37 -8.70
N GLY A 17 1.31 -4.22 -8.90
CA GLY A 17 1.47 -4.91 -10.18
C GLY A 17 0.35 -5.89 -10.49
N ALA A 18 -0.20 -6.56 -9.48
CA ALA A 18 -1.34 -7.47 -9.62
C ALA A 18 -2.63 -6.71 -10.02
N ALA A 19 -2.90 -5.57 -9.37
CA ALA A 19 -4.04 -4.73 -9.70
C ALA A 19 -3.90 -4.16 -11.13
N CYS A 20 -2.74 -3.59 -11.48
CA CYS A 20 -2.49 -3.10 -12.83
C CYS A 20 -2.64 -4.19 -13.89
N ALA A 21 -2.15 -5.42 -13.61
CA ALA A 21 -2.30 -6.55 -14.53
C ALA A 21 -3.76 -6.95 -14.73
N TYR A 22 -4.54 -6.98 -13.63
CA TYR A 22 -5.96 -7.30 -13.69
C TYR A 22 -6.75 -6.27 -14.49
N PHE A 23 -6.62 -4.98 -14.16
CA PHE A 23 -7.38 -3.93 -14.84
C PHE A 23 -6.97 -3.75 -16.30
N ALA A 24 -5.68 -3.89 -16.63
CA ALA A 24 -5.23 -3.87 -18.02
C ALA A 24 -5.74 -5.09 -18.82
N ALA A 25 -5.73 -6.30 -18.23
CA ALA A 25 -6.29 -7.49 -18.87
C ALA A 25 -7.80 -7.38 -19.04
N ARG A 26 -8.51 -6.82 -18.05
CA ARG A 26 -9.97 -6.54 -18.11
C ARG A 26 -10.30 -5.54 -19.23
N ALA A 27 -9.40 -4.60 -19.51
CA ALA A 27 -9.50 -3.68 -20.63
C ALA A 27 -9.13 -4.28 -22.00
N GLY A 28 -8.82 -5.58 -22.06
CA GLY A 28 -8.55 -6.32 -23.30
C GLY A 28 -7.08 -6.35 -23.73
N HIS A 29 -6.15 -5.84 -22.93
CA HIS A 29 -4.71 -5.90 -23.26
C HIS A 29 -4.14 -7.29 -23.00
N ARG A 30 -3.20 -7.71 -23.85
CA ARG A 30 -2.34 -8.88 -23.60
C ARG A 30 -1.27 -8.47 -22.57
N VAL A 31 -1.41 -8.95 -21.34
CA VAL A 31 -0.53 -8.59 -20.22
C VAL A 31 0.45 -9.73 -19.92
N THR A 32 1.71 -9.38 -19.64
CA THR A 32 2.69 -10.29 -19.03
C THR A 32 3.28 -9.66 -17.80
N VAL A 33 3.08 -10.30 -16.65
CA VAL A 33 3.72 -9.91 -15.38
C VAL A 33 5.06 -10.64 -15.29
N VAL A 34 6.12 -9.90 -14.95
CA VAL A 34 7.47 -10.44 -14.75
C VAL A 34 7.86 -10.20 -13.29
N GLU A 35 8.10 -11.28 -12.55
CA GLU A 35 8.47 -11.23 -11.12
C GLU A 35 9.77 -12.01 -10.88
N ARG A 36 10.74 -11.35 -10.26
CA ARG A 36 12.07 -11.96 -10.01
C ARG A 36 12.05 -13.10 -9.00
N ALA A 37 11.10 -13.09 -8.07
CA ALA A 37 10.97 -14.10 -7.03
C ALA A 37 9.58 -14.77 -7.09
N GLN A 38 8.83 -14.79 -6.01
CA GLN A 38 7.47 -15.30 -5.96
C GLN A 38 6.44 -14.16 -5.90
N VAL A 39 5.20 -14.48 -6.26
CA VAL A 39 4.07 -13.57 -6.11
C VAL A 39 3.98 -13.06 -4.66
N ALA A 40 3.72 -11.78 -4.49
CA ALA A 40 3.60 -11.07 -3.22
C ALA A 40 4.86 -11.08 -2.32
N SER A 41 5.99 -11.63 -2.74
CA SER A 41 7.18 -11.85 -1.89
C SER A 41 7.92 -10.60 -1.40
N GLY A 42 7.51 -9.41 -1.87
CA GLY A 42 8.07 -8.13 -1.44
C GLY A 42 7.31 -7.50 -0.26
N THR A 43 7.01 -6.21 -0.36
CA THR A 43 6.27 -5.45 0.66
C THR A 43 4.88 -6.03 0.95
N SER A 44 4.20 -6.56 -0.06
CA SER A 44 2.81 -7.06 0.06
C SER A 44 2.65 -8.26 1.00
N SER A 45 3.70 -9.06 1.28
CA SER A 45 3.68 -10.12 2.29
C SER A 45 4.12 -9.68 3.68
N ALA A 46 4.48 -8.41 3.83
CA ALA A 46 5.06 -7.85 5.04
C ALA A 46 4.34 -6.56 5.48
N CYS A 47 3.04 -6.49 5.24
CA CYS A 47 2.16 -5.39 5.61
C CYS A 47 0.91 -5.92 6.32
N GLU A 48 0.06 -5.02 6.80
CA GLU A 48 -1.12 -5.31 7.61
C GLU A 48 -2.40 -5.46 6.77
N GLY A 49 -2.48 -4.86 5.60
CA GLY A 49 -3.64 -5.00 4.71
C GLY A 49 -4.64 -3.84 4.78
N ASN A 50 -4.18 -2.70 5.17
CA ASN A 50 -5.00 -1.52 5.43
C ASN A 50 -5.60 -0.89 4.17
N ILE A 51 -6.88 -0.52 4.25
CA ILE A 51 -7.62 0.31 3.30
C ILE A 51 -8.18 1.48 4.10
N LEU A 52 -7.47 2.62 4.09
CA LEU A 52 -7.76 3.75 4.97
C LEU A 52 -7.94 5.04 4.16
N VAL A 53 -8.86 5.87 4.64
CA VAL A 53 -8.93 7.31 4.34
C VAL A 53 -8.60 8.14 5.59
N SER A 54 -8.73 7.53 6.76
CA SER A 54 -8.57 8.18 8.07
C SER A 54 -7.15 8.73 8.33
N ASP A 55 -6.13 8.18 7.68
CA ASP A 55 -4.73 8.61 7.82
C ASP A 55 -4.27 9.55 6.69
N LYS A 56 -5.21 10.10 5.89
CA LYS A 56 -4.88 10.94 4.75
C LYS A 56 -5.20 12.41 5.01
N GLU A 57 -4.20 13.25 4.80
CA GLU A 57 -4.41 14.69 4.72
C GLU A 57 -5.15 15.07 3.42
N PRO A 58 -5.89 16.19 3.40
CA PRO A 58 -6.50 16.70 2.19
C PRO A 58 -5.49 16.87 1.05
N GLY A 59 -5.81 16.30 -0.13
CA GLY A 59 -4.92 16.37 -1.28
C GLY A 59 -4.99 15.14 -2.19
N PRO A 60 -4.09 15.03 -3.17
CA PRO A 60 -4.16 14.00 -4.21
C PRO A 60 -4.14 12.56 -3.67
N GLU A 61 -3.47 12.29 -2.54
CA GLU A 61 -3.46 10.93 -1.95
C GLU A 61 -4.83 10.58 -1.36
N LEU A 62 -5.53 11.55 -0.73
CA LEU A 62 -6.89 11.34 -0.25
C LEU A 62 -7.85 11.10 -1.43
N ASP A 63 -7.74 11.88 -2.50
CA ASP A 63 -8.57 11.69 -3.70
C ASP A 63 -8.39 10.29 -4.28
N LEU A 64 -7.14 9.81 -4.36
CA LEU A 64 -6.82 8.45 -4.81
C LEU A 64 -7.34 7.39 -3.83
N ALA A 65 -7.32 7.66 -2.52
CA ALA A 65 -7.86 6.74 -1.51
C ALA A 65 -9.39 6.62 -1.61
N VAL A 66 -10.09 7.74 -1.77
CA VAL A 66 -11.55 7.77 -1.98
C VAL A 66 -11.93 7.07 -3.27
N TYR A 67 -11.22 7.33 -4.37
CA TYR A 67 -11.44 6.62 -5.62
C TYR A 67 -11.16 5.11 -5.46
N SER A 68 -10.11 4.74 -4.74
CA SER A 68 -9.80 3.33 -4.47
C SER A 68 -10.91 2.67 -3.65
N GLN A 69 -11.50 3.34 -2.66
CA GLN A 69 -12.68 2.83 -1.93
C GLN A 69 -13.86 2.58 -2.88
N HIS A 70 -14.11 3.50 -3.81
CA HIS A 70 -15.13 3.27 -4.83
C HIS A 70 -14.87 2.00 -5.64
N VAL A 71 -13.63 1.77 -6.07
CA VAL A 71 -13.24 0.56 -6.82
C VAL A 71 -13.43 -0.70 -5.97
N TRP A 72 -13.01 -0.67 -4.68
CA TRP A 72 -13.20 -1.78 -3.74
C TRP A 72 -14.65 -2.17 -3.55
N LEU A 73 -15.52 -1.17 -3.37
CA LEU A 73 -16.91 -1.37 -3.00
C LEU A 73 -17.85 -1.62 -4.19
N ASN A 74 -17.49 -1.18 -5.39
CA ASN A 74 -18.34 -1.28 -6.56
C ASN A 74 -17.76 -2.19 -7.64
N GLU A 75 -16.52 -1.97 -8.08
CA GLU A 75 -15.94 -2.72 -9.20
C GLU A 75 -15.44 -4.11 -8.81
N LEU A 76 -15.06 -4.30 -7.55
CA LEU A 76 -14.49 -5.53 -7.01
C LEU A 76 -15.38 -6.18 -5.94
N ALA A 77 -16.56 -5.64 -5.68
CA ALA A 77 -17.47 -6.08 -4.62
C ALA A 77 -17.75 -7.60 -4.64
N GLU A 78 -17.97 -8.17 -5.82
CA GLU A 78 -18.24 -9.60 -6.01
C GLU A 78 -17.05 -10.50 -5.64
N HIS A 79 -15.85 -9.92 -5.56
CA HIS A 79 -14.62 -10.63 -5.26
C HIS A 79 -14.14 -10.46 -3.80
N ASN A 80 -14.79 -9.63 -2.99
CA ASN A 80 -14.34 -9.27 -1.64
C ASN A 80 -14.13 -10.48 -0.72
N GLY A 81 -14.92 -11.53 -0.86
CA GLY A 81 -14.71 -12.78 -0.12
C GLY A 81 -13.42 -13.54 -0.47
N LEU A 82 -12.80 -13.26 -1.62
CA LEU A 82 -11.59 -13.96 -2.05
C LEU A 82 -10.34 -13.52 -1.28
N TRP A 83 -10.35 -12.31 -0.74
CA TRP A 83 -9.21 -11.71 -0.04
C TRP A 83 -9.56 -11.21 1.36
N GLU A 84 -10.61 -11.78 1.96
CA GLU A 84 -11.03 -11.47 3.33
C GLU A 84 -11.23 -9.95 3.54
N TYR A 85 -11.99 -9.32 2.66
CA TYR A 85 -12.33 -7.90 2.82
C TYR A 85 -13.24 -7.72 4.04
N GLU A 86 -12.78 -6.97 5.02
CA GLU A 86 -13.51 -6.63 6.24
C GLU A 86 -13.79 -5.12 6.28
N ALA A 87 -15.06 -4.73 6.11
CA ALA A 87 -15.54 -3.36 6.32
C ALA A 87 -15.76 -3.11 7.82
N LYS A 88 -14.69 -3.20 8.62
CA LYS A 88 -14.78 -3.13 10.08
C LYS A 88 -14.63 -1.74 10.67
N GLY A 89 -14.29 -0.76 9.83
CA GLY A 89 -14.03 0.60 10.26
C GLY A 89 -12.67 0.81 10.90
N GLY A 90 -12.32 2.08 11.08
CA GLY A 90 -11.12 2.54 11.78
C GLY A 90 -11.47 3.42 12.96
N VAL A 91 -10.69 3.33 14.04
CA VAL A 91 -10.82 4.21 15.21
C VAL A 91 -9.49 4.91 15.43
N VAL A 92 -9.47 6.21 15.22
CA VAL A 92 -8.32 7.06 15.55
C VAL A 92 -8.51 7.59 16.95
N VAL A 93 -7.52 7.38 17.83
CA VAL A 93 -7.62 7.78 19.23
C VAL A 93 -6.59 8.83 19.59
N ALA A 94 -6.95 9.75 20.49
CA ALA A 94 -6.07 10.80 20.96
C ALA A 94 -5.90 10.72 22.49
N ALA A 95 -4.68 10.42 22.94
CA ALA A 95 -4.33 10.33 24.35
C ALA A 95 -3.82 11.65 24.93
N THR A 96 -3.36 12.59 24.10
CA THR A 96 -2.80 13.88 24.48
C THR A 96 -3.70 15.03 24.03
N GLU A 97 -3.59 16.21 24.66
CA GLU A 97 -4.35 17.39 24.26
C GLU A 97 -3.95 17.87 22.85
N SER A 98 -2.67 17.82 22.52
CA SER A 98 -2.19 18.13 21.17
C SER A 98 -2.73 17.14 20.13
N GLY A 99 -2.76 15.84 20.46
CA GLY A 99 -3.37 14.82 19.61
C GLY A 99 -4.86 15.05 19.38
N ARG A 100 -5.62 15.49 20.40
CA ARG A 100 -7.04 15.83 20.27
C ARG A 100 -7.27 17.03 19.35
N ALA A 101 -6.45 18.08 19.50
CA ALA A 101 -6.54 19.27 18.66
C ALA A 101 -6.26 18.93 17.19
N GLY A 102 -5.17 18.19 16.92
CA GLY A 102 -4.83 17.76 15.56
C GLY A 102 -5.87 16.82 14.94
N LEU A 103 -6.41 15.87 15.74
CA LEU A 103 -7.47 14.97 15.25
C LEU A 103 -8.74 15.75 14.89
N ARG A 104 -9.13 16.74 15.70
CA ARG A 104 -10.29 17.58 15.40
C ARG A 104 -10.10 18.36 14.11
N GLU A 105 -8.96 19.00 13.93
CA GLU A 105 -8.63 19.75 12.71
C GLU A 105 -8.71 18.84 11.48
N LEU A 106 -8.07 17.66 11.52
CA LEU A 106 -8.11 16.68 10.45
C LEU A 106 -9.54 16.25 10.12
N THR A 107 -10.33 15.86 11.13
CA THR A 107 -11.71 15.38 10.91
C THR A 107 -12.64 16.49 10.39
N GLU A 108 -12.46 17.73 10.81
CA GLU A 108 -13.21 18.88 10.27
C GLU A 108 -12.90 19.09 8.79
N HIS A 109 -11.63 19.07 8.39
CA HIS A 109 -11.23 19.16 6.98
C HIS A 109 -11.75 18.00 6.14
N GLN A 110 -11.65 16.78 6.65
CA GLN A 110 -12.12 15.60 5.91
C GLN A 110 -13.64 15.58 5.75
N ARG A 111 -14.41 15.99 6.79
CA ARG A 111 -15.89 16.16 6.69
C ARG A 111 -16.27 17.18 5.62
N ALA A 112 -15.52 18.29 5.53
CA ALA A 112 -15.76 19.30 4.50
C ALA A 112 -15.56 18.75 3.07
N LEU A 113 -14.75 17.69 2.92
CA LEU A 113 -14.53 16.96 1.68
C LEU A 113 -15.48 15.75 1.49
N GLY A 114 -16.46 15.57 2.38
CA GLY A 114 -17.46 14.49 2.30
C GLY A 114 -17.01 13.15 2.84
N ILE A 115 -15.89 13.07 3.58
CA ILE A 115 -15.46 11.84 4.25
C ILE A 115 -16.38 11.59 5.45
N ALA A 116 -16.94 10.38 5.51
CA ALA A 116 -17.72 9.93 6.65
C ALA A 116 -16.81 9.71 7.85
N VAL A 117 -16.97 10.52 8.88
CA VAL A 117 -16.24 10.41 10.14
C VAL A 117 -17.10 10.93 11.29
N ASP A 118 -17.21 10.16 12.35
CA ASP A 118 -17.94 10.47 13.57
C ASP A 118 -16.97 10.73 14.72
N ASP A 119 -17.23 11.77 15.53
CA ASP A 119 -16.46 11.97 16.75
C ASP A 119 -16.85 10.88 17.76
N ALA A 120 -15.86 10.31 18.44
CA ALA A 120 -16.07 9.27 19.44
C ALA A 120 -15.69 9.80 20.84
N ASP A 121 -16.69 10.02 21.65
CA ASP A 121 -16.55 10.31 23.08
C ASP A 121 -16.20 9.04 23.88
N PRO A 122 -15.94 9.12 25.21
CA PRO A 122 -15.57 7.94 26.00
C PRO A 122 -16.59 6.80 25.97
N ALA A 123 -17.90 7.12 25.87
CA ALA A 123 -18.94 6.10 25.81
C ALA A 123 -18.91 5.38 24.45
N ALA A 124 -18.86 6.13 23.36
CA ALA A 124 -18.75 5.59 22.01
C ALA A 124 -17.46 4.77 21.83
N LEU A 125 -16.32 5.23 22.37
CA LEU A 125 -15.08 4.47 22.35
C LEU A 125 -15.20 3.13 23.08
N GLY A 126 -15.88 3.10 24.25
CA GLY A 126 -16.13 1.88 25.01
C GLY A 126 -17.06 0.90 24.30
N GLU A 127 -18.02 1.38 23.50
CA GLU A 127 -18.89 0.54 22.66
C GLU A 127 -18.16 -0.01 21.45
N LEU A 128 -17.36 0.82 20.77
CA LEU A 128 -16.55 0.44 19.62
C LEU A 128 -15.48 -0.57 20.03
N GLU A 129 -14.70 -0.25 21.05
CA GLU A 129 -13.54 -1.01 21.51
C GLU A 129 -13.58 -1.26 23.02
N PRO A 130 -14.30 -2.28 23.50
CA PRO A 130 -14.50 -2.53 24.94
C PRO A 130 -13.19 -2.79 25.73
N HIS A 131 -12.11 -3.15 25.04
CA HIS A 131 -10.81 -3.42 25.64
C HIS A 131 -9.81 -2.27 25.49
N LEU A 132 -10.24 -1.14 24.90
CA LEU A 132 -9.42 0.06 24.79
C LEU A 132 -9.08 0.59 26.19
N ASN A 133 -7.92 1.18 26.34
CA ASN A 133 -7.49 1.79 27.58
C ASN A 133 -8.48 2.90 27.99
N PRO A 134 -9.14 2.78 29.15
CA PRO A 134 -10.17 3.73 29.57
C PRO A 134 -9.66 5.15 29.85
N THR A 135 -8.36 5.35 29.91
CA THR A 135 -7.76 6.70 30.01
C THR A 135 -7.79 7.46 28.69
N ILE A 136 -8.07 6.78 27.57
CA ILE A 136 -8.26 7.39 26.26
C ILE A 136 -9.71 7.86 26.18
N THR A 137 -9.90 9.18 26.05
CA THR A 137 -11.21 9.81 26.20
C THR A 137 -11.66 10.61 24.98
N ALA A 138 -10.92 10.52 23.86
CA ALA A 138 -11.31 11.16 22.60
C ALA A 138 -10.82 10.33 21.42
N GLY A 139 -11.62 10.29 20.38
CA GLY A 139 -11.30 9.61 19.14
C GLY A 139 -12.22 10.02 18.00
N ALA A 140 -12.01 9.41 16.85
CA ALA A 140 -12.86 9.52 15.67
C ALA A 140 -13.05 8.14 15.05
N TYR A 141 -14.28 7.85 14.60
CA TYR A 141 -14.65 6.60 13.94
C TYR A 141 -14.84 6.83 12.43
N TYR A 142 -14.18 6.02 11.63
CA TYR A 142 -14.24 6.06 10.17
C TYR A 142 -14.93 4.78 9.67
N PRO A 143 -16.21 4.81 9.33
CA PRO A 143 -16.98 3.60 9.00
C PRO A 143 -16.53 2.91 7.72
N HIS A 144 -15.88 3.64 6.82
CA HIS A 144 -15.44 3.12 5.52
C HIS A 144 -14.00 2.62 5.48
N ASP A 145 -13.26 2.74 6.58
CA ASP A 145 -11.97 2.07 6.68
C ASP A 145 -12.16 0.55 6.72
N ALA A 146 -11.26 -0.16 6.08
CA ALA A 146 -11.37 -1.60 5.89
C ALA A 146 -10.01 -2.29 5.95
N GLN A 147 -10.04 -3.61 5.91
CA GLN A 147 -8.87 -4.47 5.88
C GLN A 147 -9.05 -5.59 4.86
N VAL A 148 -7.93 -6.06 4.29
CA VAL A 148 -7.86 -7.27 3.47
C VAL A 148 -6.68 -8.12 3.90
N GLN A 149 -6.67 -9.41 3.50
CA GLN A 149 -5.47 -10.23 3.58
C GLN A 149 -4.60 -9.98 2.33
N PRO A 150 -3.43 -9.32 2.46
CA PRO A 150 -2.68 -8.81 1.31
C PRO A 150 -2.18 -9.88 0.35
N MET A 151 -1.75 -11.03 0.86
CA MET A 151 -1.24 -12.11 0.00
C MET A 151 -2.39 -12.77 -0.79
N LEU A 152 -3.56 -12.93 -0.18
CA LEU A 152 -4.76 -13.42 -0.88
C LEU A 152 -5.19 -12.42 -1.97
N LEU A 153 -5.20 -11.13 -1.65
CA LEU A 153 -5.48 -10.08 -2.64
C LEU A 153 -4.61 -10.25 -3.88
N VAL A 154 -3.28 -10.29 -3.70
CA VAL A 154 -2.33 -10.40 -4.82
C VAL A 154 -2.52 -11.69 -5.61
N ALA A 155 -2.65 -12.82 -4.90
CA ALA A 155 -2.82 -14.13 -5.54
C ALA A 155 -4.10 -14.20 -6.37
N HIS A 156 -5.20 -13.68 -5.83
CA HIS A 156 -6.51 -13.72 -6.52
C HIS A 156 -6.61 -12.69 -7.65
N LEU A 157 -6.08 -11.47 -7.50
CA LEU A 157 -6.01 -10.52 -8.62
C LEU A 157 -5.23 -11.10 -9.79
N LEU A 158 -4.07 -11.75 -9.54
CA LEU A 158 -3.31 -12.42 -10.60
C LEU A 158 -4.04 -13.66 -11.16
N ARG A 159 -4.81 -14.38 -10.34
CA ARG A 159 -5.65 -15.47 -10.83
C ARG A 159 -6.75 -14.95 -11.76
N LEU A 160 -7.42 -13.87 -11.38
CA LEU A 160 -8.42 -13.20 -12.21
C LEU A 160 -7.79 -12.64 -13.50
N ALA A 161 -6.63 -12.00 -13.44
CA ALA A 161 -5.89 -11.54 -14.61
C ALA A 161 -5.54 -12.71 -15.56
N ARG A 162 -5.11 -13.86 -15.02
CA ARG A 162 -4.85 -15.07 -15.82
C ARG A 162 -6.11 -15.63 -16.50
N ALA A 163 -7.25 -15.58 -15.83
CA ALA A 163 -8.51 -15.96 -16.43
C ALA A 163 -8.90 -15.08 -17.64
N LEU A 164 -8.39 -13.84 -17.66
CA LEU A 164 -8.49 -12.89 -18.77
C LEU A 164 -7.34 -13.00 -19.79
N GLY A 165 -6.47 -14.02 -19.67
CA GLY A 165 -5.38 -14.28 -20.61
C GLY A 165 -4.01 -13.68 -20.24
N ALA A 166 -3.86 -13.03 -19.07
CA ALA A 166 -2.56 -12.56 -18.63
C ALA A 166 -1.61 -13.71 -18.30
N ARG A 167 -0.33 -13.51 -18.55
CA ARG A 167 0.75 -14.43 -18.18
C ARG A 167 1.51 -13.90 -16.98
N VAL A 168 1.94 -14.79 -16.09
CA VAL A 168 2.76 -14.44 -14.92
C VAL A 168 4.02 -15.31 -14.92
N LEU A 169 5.17 -14.66 -15.04
CA LEU A 169 6.51 -15.27 -15.09
C LEU A 169 7.19 -14.99 -13.76
N THR A 170 7.20 -15.96 -12.86
CA THR A 170 7.95 -15.92 -11.58
C THR A 170 9.37 -16.42 -11.79
N GLY A 171 10.28 -16.14 -10.83
CA GLY A 171 11.70 -16.48 -10.95
C GLY A 171 12.39 -15.80 -12.14
N THR A 172 11.81 -14.71 -12.67
CA THR A 172 12.24 -14.05 -13.89
C THR A 172 12.61 -12.59 -13.59
N GLN A 173 13.88 -12.27 -13.59
CA GLN A 173 14.39 -10.94 -13.28
C GLN A 173 14.51 -10.09 -14.55
N VAL A 174 14.03 -8.85 -14.52
CA VAL A 174 14.34 -7.84 -15.53
C VAL A 174 15.76 -7.33 -15.29
N VAL A 175 16.60 -7.40 -16.31
CA VAL A 175 18.01 -7.01 -16.29
C VAL A 175 18.32 -5.85 -17.24
N GLY A 176 17.34 -5.38 -18.01
CA GLY A 176 17.49 -4.23 -18.92
C GLY A 176 16.22 -3.98 -19.71
N PHE A 177 16.24 -2.94 -20.53
CA PHE A 177 15.15 -2.60 -21.44
C PHE A 177 15.53 -2.83 -22.90
N LEU A 178 14.55 -3.24 -23.70
CA LEU A 178 14.64 -3.25 -25.15
C LEU A 178 14.24 -1.87 -25.67
N ARG A 179 15.01 -1.33 -26.61
CA ARG A 179 14.77 0.01 -27.15
C ARG A 179 14.71 0.01 -28.68
N ARG A 180 13.91 0.94 -29.20
CA ARG A 180 13.90 1.34 -30.60
C ARG A 180 14.05 2.87 -30.64
N GLY A 181 15.25 3.37 -30.94
CA GLY A 181 15.61 4.75 -30.66
C GLY A 181 15.48 5.03 -29.16
N ASP A 182 14.83 6.13 -28.81
CA ASP A 182 14.62 6.51 -27.40
C ASP A 182 13.45 5.78 -26.73
N ARG A 183 12.61 5.08 -27.52
CA ARG A 183 11.43 4.40 -27.01
C ARG A 183 11.78 3.05 -26.41
N VAL A 184 11.26 2.77 -25.22
CA VAL A 184 11.22 1.44 -24.60
C VAL A 184 10.16 0.60 -25.34
N VAL A 185 10.56 -0.59 -25.80
CA VAL A 185 9.71 -1.53 -26.56
C VAL A 185 9.70 -2.93 -25.94
N GLY A 186 10.06 -3.04 -24.68
CA GLY A 186 10.05 -4.29 -23.93
C GLY A 186 11.15 -4.35 -22.87
N VAL A 187 11.34 -5.54 -22.31
CA VAL A 187 12.33 -5.81 -21.27
C VAL A 187 13.21 -7.00 -21.64
N ARG A 188 14.49 -6.91 -21.27
CA ARG A 188 15.42 -8.04 -21.23
C ARG A 188 15.31 -8.71 -19.89
N THR A 189 15.08 -10.00 -19.88
CA THR A 189 14.94 -10.77 -18.64
C THR A 189 15.96 -11.89 -18.54
N SER A 190 16.10 -12.48 -17.35
CA SER A 190 16.92 -13.68 -17.12
C SER A 190 16.44 -14.90 -17.91
N ALA A 191 15.18 -14.90 -18.38
CA ALA A 191 14.58 -15.98 -19.18
C ALA A 191 14.53 -15.68 -20.70
N GLY A 192 14.97 -14.48 -21.11
CA GLY A 192 14.96 -14.03 -22.52
C GLY A 192 14.30 -12.66 -22.69
N ASP A 193 14.26 -12.19 -23.92
CA ASP A 193 13.71 -10.89 -24.28
C ASP A 193 12.17 -10.96 -24.41
N LEU A 194 11.46 -10.01 -23.79
CA LEU A 194 10.01 -9.82 -23.85
C LEU A 194 9.72 -8.50 -24.55
N ALA A 195 9.25 -8.55 -25.78
CA ALA A 195 8.76 -7.37 -26.49
C ALA A 195 7.39 -6.94 -25.94
N ALA A 196 7.19 -5.63 -25.72
CA ALA A 196 5.97 -5.05 -25.21
C ALA A 196 5.71 -3.67 -25.80
N GLY A 197 4.43 -3.31 -25.96
CA GLY A 197 4.02 -1.96 -26.39
C GLY A 197 4.32 -0.91 -25.32
N SER A 198 4.13 -1.27 -24.04
CA SER A 198 4.45 -0.48 -22.85
C SER A 198 5.04 -1.37 -21.76
N VAL A 199 5.92 -0.80 -20.94
CA VAL A 199 6.47 -1.45 -19.74
C VAL A 199 6.06 -0.66 -18.51
N LEU A 200 5.44 -1.33 -17.53
CA LEU A 200 5.00 -0.73 -16.27
C LEU A 200 5.93 -1.15 -15.13
N ASN A 201 6.60 -0.18 -14.51
CA ASN A 201 7.43 -0.35 -13.34
C ASN A 201 6.55 -0.38 -12.09
N ALA A 202 6.20 -1.57 -11.61
CA ALA A 202 5.50 -1.84 -10.34
C ALA A 202 6.41 -2.57 -9.34
N ALA A 203 7.72 -2.29 -9.38
CA ALA A 203 8.75 -3.01 -8.64
C ALA A 203 8.86 -2.60 -7.16
N GLY A 204 7.87 -1.88 -6.60
CA GLY A 204 7.82 -1.49 -5.18
C GLY A 204 9.07 -0.74 -4.75
N THR A 205 9.74 -1.19 -3.70
CA THR A 205 10.97 -0.54 -3.17
C THR A 205 12.17 -0.61 -4.13
N TRP A 206 12.11 -1.46 -5.17
CA TRP A 206 13.17 -1.59 -6.20
C TRP A 206 12.86 -0.77 -7.45
N ALA A 207 11.81 0.05 -7.43
CA ALA A 207 11.38 0.84 -8.58
C ALA A 207 12.48 1.80 -9.07
N ALA A 208 13.24 2.42 -8.15
CA ALA A 208 14.38 3.26 -8.51
C ALA A 208 15.48 2.49 -9.25
N SER A 209 15.83 1.29 -8.77
CA SER A 209 16.83 0.44 -9.41
C SER A 209 16.39 0.00 -10.82
N LEU A 210 15.10 -0.33 -10.98
CA LEU A 210 14.54 -0.69 -12.29
C LEU A 210 14.55 0.52 -13.25
N ALA A 211 14.12 1.69 -12.79
CA ALA A 211 14.14 2.92 -13.58
C ALA A 211 15.56 3.30 -14.04
N GLY A 212 16.54 3.09 -13.16
CA GLY A 212 17.97 3.29 -13.50
C GLY A 212 18.46 2.46 -14.68
N LEU A 213 17.92 1.25 -14.91
CA LEU A 213 18.21 0.46 -16.11
C LEU A 213 17.71 1.10 -17.42
N ALA A 214 16.76 2.03 -17.30
CA ALA A 214 16.26 2.84 -18.41
C ALA A 214 16.91 4.24 -18.48
N ASN A 215 17.94 4.51 -17.67
CA ASN A 215 18.59 5.81 -17.51
C ASN A 215 17.63 6.93 -17.09
N VAL A 216 16.60 6.60 -16.30
CA VAL A 216 15.72 7.57 -15.65
C VAL A 216 15.74 7.37 -14.15
N SER A 217 15.46 8.44 -13.42
CA SER A 217 15.45 8.41 -11.95
C SER A 217 14.04 8.59 -11.42
N VAL A 218 13.65 7.73 -10.48
CA VAL A 218 12.50 7.93 -9.57
C VAL A 218 12.99 7.76 -8.14
N PRO A 219 12.70 8.69 -7.22
CA PRO A 219 13.35 8.74 -5.91
C PRO A 219 12.68 7.81 -4.88
N VAL A 220 12.43 6.56 -5.25
CA VAL A 220 11.83 5.57 -4.36
C VAL A 220 12.92 4.91 -3.51
N LEU A 221 12.76 4.99 -2.18
CA LEU A 221 13.70 4.45 -1.20
C LEU A 221 13.01 3.40 -0.30
N PRO A 222 13.77 2.41 0.22
CA PRO A 222 13.22 1.48 1.21
C PRO A 222 13.06 2.17 2.58
N ARG A 223 11.87 2.06 3.18
CA ARG A 223 11.58 2.51 4.55
C ARG A 223 11.15 1.30 5.37
N ARG A 224 12.06 0.79 6.22
CA ARG A 224 11.88 -0.44 7.01
C ARG A 224 10.77 -0.26 8.05
N GLY A 225 9.97 -1.31 8.27
CA GLY A 225 9.01 -1.37 9.36
C GLY A 225 8.83 -2.79 9.88
N PHE A 226 8.51 -2.91 11.17
CA PHE A 226 8.23 -4.18 11.86
C PHE A 226 6.75 -4.30 12.18
N VAL A 227 6.28 -5.53 12.22
CA VAL A 227 4.95 -5.91 12.71
C VAL A 227 5.11 -7.10 13.66
N LEU A 228 4.37 -7.08 14.78
CA LEU A 228 4.23 -8.22 15.68
C LEU A 228 2.90 -8.91 15.41
N VAL A 229 2.86 -10.22 15.59
CA VAL A 229 1.65 -11.06 15.45
C VAL A 229 1.45 -11.84 16.73
N THR A 230 0.28 -11.70 17.35
CA THR A 230 -0.05 -12.43 18.59
C THR A 230 -0.49 -13.85 18.31
N GLU A 231 -0.56 -14.66 19.36
CA GLU A 231 -1.37 -15.87 19.37
C GLU A 231 -2.84 -15.54 19.07
N PRO A 232 -3.64 -16.51 18.56
CA PRO A 232 -5.06 -16.30 18.33
C PRO A 232 -5.80 -16.02 19.64
N LEU A 233 -6.67 -15.03 19.63
CA LEU A 233 -7.49 -14.59 20.74
C LEU A 233 -8.97 -14.66 20.34
N PRO A 234 -9.92 -14.70 21.29
CA PRO A 234 -11.29 -14.24 21.05
C PRO A 234 -11.27 -12.83 20.46
N ILE A 235 -12.35 -12.38 19.85
CA ILE A 235 -12.43 -11.02 19.27
C ILE A 235 -12.15 -9.99 20.37
N THR A 236 -10.91 -9.48 20.37
CA THR A 236 -10.38 -8.56 21.39
C THR A 236 -10.24 -7.15 20.83
N VAL A 237 -9.85 -7.03 19.57
CA VAL A 237 -9.76 -5.77 18.83
C VAL A 237 -10.73 -5.88 17.66
N ARG A 238 -11.72 -4.99 17.59
CA ARG A 238 -12.83 -5.08 16.64
C ARG A 238 -12.58 -4.28 15.37
N HIS A 239 -11.96 -3.12 15.52
CA HIS A 239 -11.65 -2.19 14.44
C HIS A 239 -10.14 -2.12 14.23
N LYS A 240 -9.72 -1.32 13.25
CA LYS A 240 -8.35 -0.86 13.20
C LYS A 240 -8.19 0.34 14.12
N VAL A 241 -7.36 0.22 15.15
CA VAL A 241 -7.13 1.27 16.15
C VAL A 241 -5.72 1.80 16.05
N TYR A 242 -5.58 3.13 15.99
CA TYR A 242 -4.27 3.78 16.04
C TYR A 242 -4.34 5.16 16.68
N ALA A 243 -3.20 5.62 17.19
CA ALA A 243 -3.07 6.93 17.81
C ALA A 243 -3.01 8.05 16.75
N ALA A 244 -3.55 9.22 17.06
CA ALA A 244 -3.57 10.38 16.16
C ALA A 244 -2.17 10.80 15.71
N GLU A 245 -1.15 10.58 16.55
CA GLU A 245 0.25 10.82 16.24
C GLU A 245 0.74 9.98 15.04
N TYR A 246 0.06 8.89 14.72
CA TYR A 246 0.36 8.07 13.54
C TYR A 246 0.25 8.86 12.23
N VAL A 247 -0.73 9.75 12.11
CA VAL A 247 -0.94 10.58 10.90
C VAL A 247 0.29 11.47 10.68
N ALA A 248 0.77 12.15 11.73
CA ALA A 248 1.97 12.98 11.65
C ALA A 248 3.22 12.16 11.29
N ASP A 249 3.36 10.94 11.82
CA ASP A 249 4.47 10.05 11.50
C ASP A 249 4.41 9.51 10.06
N VAL A 250 3.23 9.35 9.48
CA VAL A 250 3.06 8.97 8.05
C VAL A 250 3.65 10.06 7.17
N GLY A 251 3.30 11.32 7.41
CA GLY A 251 3.80 12.48 6.68
C GLY A 251 5.25 12.88 7.01
N SER A 252 5.90 12.21 7.98
CA SER A 252 7.25 12.59 8.41
C SER A 252 8.32 12.11 7.45
N SER A 253 9.22 13.02 7.07
CA SER A 253 10.43 12.73 6.29
C SER A 253 11.65 12.42 7.17
N ASP A 254 11.49 12.20 8.48
CA ASP A 254 12.60 11.78 9.35
C ASP A 254 13.10 10.39 8.96
N ALA A 255 14.42 10.21 8.96
CA ALA A 255 15.08 8.95 8.65
C ALA A 255 15.18 8.02 9.87
N GLY A 256 15.11 8.58 11.08
CA GLY A 256 15.22 7.84 12.33
C GLY A 256 14.06 6.89 12.60
N LEU A 257 14.22 6.08 13.64
CA LEU A 257 13.19 5.14 14.07
C LEU A 257 11.99 5.88 14.67
N GLN A 258 10.88 5.87 13.95
CA GLN A 258 9.57 6.30 14.42
C GLN A 258 8.69 5.08 14.75
N SER A 259 7.81 5.22 15.73
CA SER A 259 6.91 4.15 16.14
C SER A 259 5.59 4.73 16.64
N SER A 260 4.53 4.49 15.92
CA SER A 260 3.17 4.81 16.32
C SER A 260 2.35 3.53 16.31
N PRO A 261 1.68 3.19 17.42
CA PRO A 261 0.97 1.94 17.52
C PRO A 261 -0.24 1.93 16.58
N VAL A 262 -0.33 0.84 15.82
CA VAL A 262 -1.47 0.45 15.01
C VAL A 262 -1.83 -0.96 15.45
N VAL A 263 -3.06 -1.19 15.87
CA VAL A 263 -3.50 -2.48 16.42
C VAL A 263 -4.76 -2.91 15.70
N GLU A 264 -4.76 -4.10 15.13
CA GLU A 264 -5.92 -4.63 14.42
C GLU A 264 -6.08 -6.14 14.63
N GLY A 265 -7.32 -6.58 14.82
CA GLY A 265 -7.67 -8.00 14.85
C GLY A 265 -7.80 -8.57 13.43
N THR A 266 -7.59 -9.87 13.27
CA THR A 266 -7.82 -10.60 12.01
C THR A 266 -8.95 -11.60 12.19
N PRO A 267 -9.59 -12.09 11.10
CA PRO A 267 -10.61 -13.14 11.17
C PRO A 267 -10.10 -14.43 11.85
N ALA A 268 -8.80 -14.69 11.77
CA ALA A 268 -8.16 -15.83 12.40
C ALA A 268 -7.94 -15.66 13.92
N GLY A 269 -8.30 -14.50 14.48
CA GLY A 269 -8.15 -14.17 15.91
C GLY A 269 -6.78 -13.63 16.29
N THR A 270 -5.78 -13.62 15.40
CA THR A 270 -4.51 -12.97 15.70
C THR A 270 -4.67 -11.45 15.71
N VAL A 271 -3.89 -10.76 16.55
CA VAL A 271 -3.78 -9.30 16.53
C VAL A 271 -2.47 -8.93 15.87
N LEU A 272 -2.55 -8.06 14.85
CA LEU A 272 -1.40 -7.44 14.21
C LEU A 272 -1.08 -6.14 14.94
N ILE A 273 0.19 -5.94 15.26
CA ILE A 273 0.68 -4.75 15.97
C ILE A 273 1.78 -4.11 15.11
N GLY A 274 1.46 -3.03 14.46
CA GLY A 274 2.33 -2.15 13.71
C GLY A 274 2.35 -0.77 14.35
N SER A 275 2.97 0.23 13.83
CA SER A 275 3.97 0.14 12.81
C SER A 275 5.21 0.91 13.25
N THR A 276 6.35 0.47 12.78
CA THR A 276 7.57 1.27 12.84
C THR A 276 7.97 1.75 11.45
N ARG A 277 8.80 2.78 11.39
CA ARG A 277 9.37 3.27 10.14
C ARG A 277 10.74 3.88 10.36
N GLU A 278 11.69 3.53 9.50
CA GLU A 278 13.07 4.04 9.52
C GLU A 278 13.73 3.85 8.15
N ARG A 279 14.68 4.72 7.78
CA ARG A 279 15.44 4.60 6.53
C ARG A 279 16.84 4.09 6.78
N VAL A 280 17.02 2.80 6.69
CA VAL A 280 18.29 2.06 6.92
C VAL A 280 18.68 1.23 5.68
N GLY A 281 18.27 1.67 4.50
CA GLY A 281 18.45 0.88 3.28
C GLY A 281 17.68 -0.44 3.34
N TYR A 282 18.26 -1.50 2.78
CA TYR A 282 17.69 -2.85 2.79
C TYR A 282 18.18 -3.70 3.96
N ASP A 283 18.55 -3.07 5.08
CA ASP A 283 18.96 -3.80 6.28
C ASP A 283 17.79 -4.62 6.85
N ARG A 284 17.98 -5.94 6.95
CA ARG A 284 17.00 -6.90 7.47
C ARG A 284 17.29 -7.33 8.90
N THR A 285 18.25 -6.68 9.57
CA THR A 285 18.58 -7.00 10.96
C THR A 285 17.37 -6.77 11.86
N PHE A 286 17.04 -7.75 12.70
CA PHE A 286 15.98 -7.63 13.68
C PHE A 286 16.32 -6.57 14.72
N SER A 287 15.38 -5.67 14.99
CA SER A 287 15.54 -4.60 15.99
C SER A 287 14.69 -4.87 17.23
N VAL A 288 15.37 -5.20 18.34
CA VAL A 288 14.71 -5.38 19.65
C VAL A 288 14.09 -4.05 20.12
N ASP A 289 14.75 -2.91 19.89
CA ASP A 289 14.21 -1.59 20.28
C ASP A 289 12.93 -1.27 19.52
N ALA A 290 12.91 -1.48 18.19
CA ALA A 290 11.73 -1.24 17.38
C ALA A 290 10.54 -2.11 17.83
N THR A 291 10.76 -3.40 18.05
CA THR A 291 9.69 -4.33 18.48
C THR A 291 9.24 -4.07 19.92
N ALA A 292 10.15 -3.65 20.81
CA ALA A 292 9.79 -3.24 22.17
C ALA A 292 8.96 -1.95 22.20
N ARG A 293 9.24 -0.98 21.29
CA ARG A 293 8.39 0.23 21.13
C ARG A 293 6.99 -0.15 20.66
N LEU A 294 6.86 -1.03 19.67
CA LEU A 294 5.56 -1.53 19.21
C LEU A 294 4.75 -2.17 20.35
N ALA A 295 5.38 -3.09 21.10
CA ALA A 295 4.71 -3.75 22.21
C ALA A 295 4.24 -2.76 23.28
N ARG A 296 5.10 -1.80 23.67
CA ARG A 296 4.70 -0.74 24.63
C ARG A 296 3.54 0.11 24.12
N GLY A 297 3.58 0.50 22.83
CA GLY A 297 2.51 1.27 22.22
C GLY A 297 1.19 0.52 22.17
N ALA A 298 1.22 -0.78 21.81
CA ALA A 298 0.02 -1.61 21.83
C ALA A 298 -0.57 -1.76 23.24
N LEU A 299 0.27 -1.93 24.25
CA LEU A 299 -0.16 -2.00 25.65
C LEU A 299 -0.74 -0.68 26.16
N ALA A 300 -0.26 0.45 25.67
CA ALA A 300 -0.83 1.75 25.99
C ALA A 300 -2.26 1.91 25.41
N LEU A 301 -2.53 1.34 24.24
CA LEU A 301 -3.87 1.31 23.63
C LEU A 301 -4.75 0.20 24.24
N PHE A 302 -4.23 -1.02 24.35
CA PHE A 302 -4.94 -2.21 24.80
C PHE A 302 -4.22 -2.91 25.94
N PRO A 303 -4.43 -2.52 27.20
CA PRO A 303 -3.76 -3.15 28.37
C PRO A 303 -4.05 -4.65 28.50
N VAL A 304 -5.15 -5.13 27.96
CA VAL A 304 -5.53 -6.55 27.93
C VAL A 304 -4.46 -7.43 27.22
N LEU A 305 -3.68 -6.88 26.31
CA LEU A 305 -2.62 -7.58 25.59
C LEU A 305 -1.39 -7.89 26.46
N ALA A 306 -1.31 -7.40 27.70
CA ALA A 306 -0.14 -7.59 28.58
C ALA A 306 0.18 -9.08 28.89
N ARG A 307 -0.78 -9.97 28.73
CA ARG A 307 -0.64 -11.42 28.99
C ARG A 307 -0.65 -12.27 27.71
N VAL A 308 -0.62 -11.61 26.55
CA VAL A 308 -0.71 -12.25 25.24
C VAL A 308 0.68 -12.51 24.68
N HIS A 309 0.90 -13.70 24.11
CA HIS A 309 2.18 -14.04 23.53
C HIS A 309 2.29 -13.55 22.08
N VAL A 310 3.45 -13.04 21.74
CA VAL A 310 3.82 -12.77 20.35
C VAL A 310 4.33 -14.06 19.73
N MET A 311 3.62 -14.60 18.73
CA MET A 311 4.03 -15.82 18.03
C MET A 311 5.16 -15.56 17.04
N ARG A 312 5.15 -14.42 16.38
CA ARG A 312 6.18 -14.03 15.41
C ARG A 312 6.24 -12.52 15.20
N SER A 313 7.34 -12.09 14.65
CA SER A 313 7.46 -10.77 14.03
C SER A 313 7.91 -10.91 12.58
N TYR A 314 7.58 -9.93 11.77
CA TYR A 314 8.13 -9.81 10.43
C TYR A 314 8.47 -8.35 10.13
N LEU A 315 9.29 -8.15 9.12
CA LEU A 315 9.68 -6.83 8.65
C LEU A 315 9.47 -6.70 7.14
N GLY A 316 9.17 -5.50 6.71
CA GLY A 316 9.07 -5.14 5.30
C GLY A 316 9.68 -3.79 5.01
N PHE A 317 9.74 -3.46 3.72
CA PHE A 317 10.24 -2.18 3.24
C PHE A 317 9.13 -1.48 2.48
N ARG A 318 8.66 -0.34 3.02
CA ARG A 318 7.72 0.53 2.30
C ARG A 318 8.47 1.24 1.18
N PRO A 319 7.88 1.38 -0.01
CA PRO A 319 8.45 2.17 -1.10
C PRO A 319 8.25 3.68 -0.83
N TYR A 320 9.13 4.27 -0.03
CA TYR A 320 9.07 5.68 0.37
C TYR A 320 9.32 6.61 -0.82
N SER A 321 8.49 7.63 -0.97
CA SER A 321 8.66 8.76 -1.89
C SER A 321 8.89 10.05 -1.09
N PRO A 322 9.83 10.93 -1.49
CA PRO A 322 10.19 12.13 -0.70
C PRO A 322 9.05 13.12 -0.47
N ASP A 323 8.08 13.16 -1.35
CA ASP A 323 6.87 13.99 -1.27
C ASP A 323 5.64 13.23 -0.77
N HIS A 324 5.83 11.99 -0.32
CA HIS A 324 4.79 11.09 0.18
C HIS A 324 3.66 10.74 -0.82
N LEU A 325 3.80 11.13 -2.09
CA LEU A 325 2.84 10.76 -3.14
C LEU A 325 3.36 9.59 -3.98
N PRO A 326 2.49 8.67 -4.41
CA PRO A 326 2.87 7.64 -5.36
C PRO A 326 3.27 8.24 -6.71
N ILE A 327 4.09 7.51 -7.46
CA ILE A 327 4.53 7.87 -8.82
C ILE A 327 3.73 7.02 -9.79
N ILE A 328 2.78 7.64 -10.51
CA ILE A 328 1.83 6.97 -11.40
C ILE A 328 1.79 7.71 -12.74
N GLY A 329 2.04 7.00 -13.83
CA GLY A 329 1.91 7.57 -15.18
C GLY A 329 3.08 7.25 -16.10
N PRO A 330 3.04 7.76 -17.35
CA PRO A 330 4.11 7.59 -18.34
C PRO A 330 5.34 8.42 -17.95
N ASP A 331 6.53 7.91 -18.28
CA ASP A 331 7.77 8.67 -18.12
C ASP A 331 8.17 9.29 -19.46
N PRO A 332 8.06 10.62 -19.66
CA PRO A 332 8.41 11.27 -20.91
C PRO A 332 9.91 11.20 -21.21
N ARG A 333 10.77 10.96 -20.20
CA ARG A 333 12.22 10.79 -20.35
C ARG A 333 12.59 9.43 -20.94
N ALA A 334 11.65 8.44 -20.89
CA ALA A 334 11.81 7.11 -21.49
C ALA A 334 10.46 6.66 -22.11
N PRO A 335 10.05 7.20 -23.27
CA PRO A 335 8.78 6.87 -23.90
C PRO A 335 8.53 5.37 -23.97
N GLY A 336 7.36 4.91 -23.55
CA GLY A 336 7.02 3.49 -23.42
C GLY A 336 7.27 2.87 -22.05
N LEU A 337 7.98 3.58 -21.14
CA LEU A 337 8.07 3.23 -19.73
C LEU A 337 6.97 4.00 -18.94
N TRP A 338 6.31 3.29 -18.04
CA TRP A 338 5.30 3.79 -17.12
C TRP A 338 5.70 3.45 -15.69
N HIS A 339 5.24 4.21 -14.71
CA HIS A 339 5.47 3.93 -13.30
C HIS A 339 4.16 3.71 -12.55
N ALA A 340 4.20 2.82 -11.56
CA ALA A 340 3.20 2.58 -10.53
C ALA A 340 3.94 2.16 -9.26
N CYS A 341 4.52 3.11 -8.55
CA CYS A 341 5.40 2.85 -7.41
C CYS A 341 5.36 4.00 -6.39
N GLY A 342 6.08 3.87 -5.28
CA GLY A 342 6.17 4.94 -4.28
C GLY A 342 4.94 5.08 -3.36
N HIS A 343 4.06 4.09 -3.27
CA HIS A 343 2.81 4.13 -2.50
C HIS A 343 2.99 4.01 -0.97
N GLU A 344 4.20 3.97 -0.48
CA GLU A 344 4.54 3.85 0.94
C GLU A 344 3.73 2.79 1.71
N GLY A 345 3.11 3.20 2.85
CA GLY A 345 2.26 2.37 3.67
C GLY A 345 0.85 2.14 3.11
N ALA A 346 0.41 2.99 2.18
CA ALA A 346 -0.94 2.98 1.62
C ALA A 346 -1.13 2.01 0.44
N GLY A 347 -0.06 1.33 -0.01
CA GLY A 347 -0.03 0.59 -1.27
C GLY A 347 -1.08 -0.52 -1.41
N ILE A 348 -1.60 -1.10 -0.34
CA ILE A 348 -2.71 -2.07 -0.40
C ILE A 348 -4.00 -1.35 -0.74
N GLY A 349 -4.39 -0.35 0.05
CA GLY A 349 -5.62 0.42 -0.15
C GLY A 349 -5.67 1.09 -1.52
N LEU A 350 -4.56 1.70 -1.94
CA LEU A 350 -4.46 2.44 -3.21
C LEU A 350 -4.25 1.55 -4.45
N SER A 351 -3.98 0.24 -4.27
CA SER A 351 -3.60 -0.65 -5.38
C SER A 351 -4.64 -0.72 -6.48
N VAL A 352 -5.90 -0.89 -6.10
CA VAL A 352 -6.99 -1.10 -7.05
C VAL A 352 -7.35 0.17 -7.80
N GLY A 353 -7.36 1.33 -7.12
CA GLY A 353 -7.53 2.63 -7.76
C GLY A 353 -6.40 2.94 -8.75
N THR A 354 -5.15 2.71 -8.34
CA THR A 354 -3.98 2.82 -9.23
C THR A 354 -4.11 1.91 -10.45
N GLY A 355 -4.52 0.65 -10.23
CA GLY A 355 -4.71 -0.31 -11.31
C GLY A 355 -5.80 0.12 -12.30
N ALA A 356 -6.93 0.60 -11.79
CA ALA A 356 -8.06 1.07 -12.60
C ALA A 356 -7.66 2.31 -13.44
N LEU A 357 -7.02 3.30 -12.81
CA LEU A 357 -6.55 4.51 -13.50
C LEU A 357 -5.53 4.19 -14.61
N LEU A 358 -4.57 3.30 -14.32
CA LEU A 358 -3.60 2.88 -15.34
C LEU A 358 -4.21 2.01 -16.42
N GLY A 359 -5.21 1.19 -16.11
CA GLY A 359 -5.99 0.47 -17.12
C GLY A 359 -6.69 1.43 -18.10
N GLN A 360 -7.28 2.51 -17.59
CA GLN A 360 -7.87 3.59 -18.39
C GLN A 360 -6.81 4.32 -19.23
N ALA A 361 -5.73 4.80 -18.60
CA ALA A 361 -4.70 5.57 -19.28
C ALA A 361 -3.98 4.78 -20.38
N LEU A 362 -3.63 3.51 -20.12
CA LEU A 362 -2.99 2.63 -21.10
C LEU A 362 -3.91 2.26 -22.27
N SER A 363 -5.22 2.33 -22.06
CA SER A 363 -6.24 2.15 -23.11
C SER A 363 -6.53 3.44 -23.88
N GLY A 364 -5.91 4.56 -23.51
CA GLY A 364 -6.17 5.87 -24.14
C GLY A 364 -7.52 6.47 -23.80
N THR A 365 -8.17 6.03 -22.73
CA THR A 365 -9.43 6.60 -22.22
C THR A 365 -9.15 7.65 -21.16
N THR A 366 -10.11 8.56 -20.94
CA THR A 366 -10.02 9.54 -19.85
C THR A 366 -9.97 8.83 -18.51
N THR A 367 -9.01 9.20 -17.66
CA THR A 367 -8.89 8.69 -16.31
C THR A 367 -9.89 9.33 -15.36
N ALA A 368 -10.39 8.55 -14.40
CA ALA A 368 -11.35 9.03 -13.40
C ALA A 368 -10.77 10.11 -12.48
N LEU A 369 -9.45 10.14 -12.31
CA LEU A 369 -8.72 11.20 -11.61
C LEU A 369 -7.61 11.73 -12.51
N ASP A 370 -7.25 13.00 -12.31
CA ASP A 370 -6.06 13.59 -12.93
C ASP A 370 -4.79 12.92 -12.40
N LEU A 371 -3.94 12.43 -13.29
CA LEU A 371 -2.66 11.80 -12.95
C LEU A 371 -1.51 12.81 -12.83
N ALA A 372 -1.71 14.09 -13.19
CA ALA A 372 -0.66 15.10 -13.14
C ALA A 372 0.02 15.24 -11.76
N PRO A 373 -0.71 15.21 -10.62
CA PRO A 373 -0.07 15.25 -9.30
C PRO A 373 0.87 14.06 -9.02
N PHE A 374 0.66 12.93 -9.71
CA PHE A 374 1.42 11.69 -9.53
C PHE A 374 2.51 11.49 -10.59
N ALA A 375 2.61 12.38 -11.56
CA ALA A 375 3.49 12.25 -12.71
C ALA A 375 4.98 12.16 -12.31
N PRO A 376 5.78 11.27 -12.95
CA PRO A 376 7.19 11.07 -12.59
C PRO A 376 8.07 12.30 -12.83
N GLU A 377 7.71 13.18 -13.78
CA GLU A 377 8.44 14.43 -14.08
C GLU A 377 8.36 15.49 -12.99
N ARG A 378 7.48 15.35 -11.99
CA ARG A 378 7.48 16.21 -10.81
C ARG A 378 8.80 16.14 -10.02
N PHE A 379 9.55 15.05 -10.21
CA PHE A 379 10.91 14.94 -9.74
C PHE A 379 11.89 15.30 -10.85
N PRO A 380 12.79 16.30 -10.62
CA PRO A 380 13.78 16.67 -11.61
C PRO A 380 14.66 15.47 -11.94
N ALA A 381 15.15 15.39 -13.18
CA ALA A 381 16.13 14.39 -13.55
C ALA A 381 17.33 14.50 -12.61
N GLY A 382 17.60 13.45 -11.84
CA GLY A 382 18.78 13.40 -10.98
C GLY A 382 20.04 13.62 -11.84
N ARG A 383 20.93 14.51 -11.35
CA ARG A 383 22.24 14.75 -11.94
C ARG A 383 23.15 13.55 -11.67
#